data_d1641baf9e89c25a6a0e2614da2adc8f
#
_entry.id   d1641baf9e89c25a6a0e2614da2adc8f
#
_cell.length_a   1.000
_cell.length_b   1.000
_cell.length_c   1.000
_cell.angle_alpha   90.00
_cell.angle_beta   90.00
_cell.angle_gamma   90.00
#
_symmetry.space_group_name_H-M   'P 1'
#
loop_
_entity.id
_entity.type
_entity.pdbx_description
1 polymer ?
#
loop_
_entity_poly.entity_id
_entity_poly.type
_entity_poly.pdbx_seq_one_letter_code
_entity_poly.pdbx_strand_id
1 'polypeptide(L)'
;MRVYPLFAAVALAVGGAVLAQQAPPPPPSSSVVQPAPPAGLSAELAEAAKLIRDKRYAEARSKVEQVLSGDAKNPQARFIRGVIETDEGDSEQAIATFQGLTEDYPELPEPHNNLAAIWAREGSYDKARIELQAALAINPDYAIAHENLGDVYARLAAAEYERAVAEEKGDKSAQAKLKLVRELFAVAPSETPPKPVLPRPAAKPKPKK
;
A
#
# COMPACT_ATOMS: atom_id res chain seq x y z
N MET A 1 -25.59 -18.31 30.91
CA MET A 1 -24.27 -18.01 30.32
C MET A 1 -23.87 -16.60 30.72
N ARG A 2 -22.84 -16.45 31.57
CA ARG A 2 -22.40 -15.17 32.11
C ARG A 2 -21.29 -14.63 31.20
N VAL A 3 -21.54 -13.49 30.57
CA VAL A 3 -20.54 -12.75 29.83
C VAL A 3 -19.91 -11.75 30.77
N TYR A 4 -18.60 -11.84 30.99
CA TYR A 4 -17.84 -10.91 31.83
C TYR A 4 -17.57 -9.62 31.09
N PRO A 5 -17.82 -8.43 31.67
CA PRO A 5 -17.32 -7.17 31.11
C PRO A 5 -15.93 -6.92 31.67
N LEU A 6 -14.94 -6.89 30.79
CA LEU A 6 -13.59 -6.45 31.09
C LEU A 6 -13.46 -5.00 30.64
N PHE A 7 -13.77 -4.05 31.53
CA PHE A 7 -13.16 -2.70 31.51
C PHE A 7 -13.41 -2.03 32.86
N ALA A 8 -12.37 -2.07 33.69
CA ALA A 8 -12.33 -1.32 34.96
C ALA A 8 -12.16 0.18 34.68
N ALA A 9 -13.01 0.97 35.29
CA ALA A 9 -12.92 2.41 35.33
C ALA A 9 -11.70 2.86 36.17
N VAL A 10 -10.83 3.67 35.58
CA VAL A 10 -9.88 4.48 36.35
C VAL A 10 -10.38 5.92 36.30
N ALA A 11 -10.88 6.35 37.45
CA ALA A 11 -11.14 7.76 37.71
C ALA A 11 -9.83 8.44 38.09
N LEU A 12 -9.45 9.51 37.40
CA LEU A 12 -8.35 10.39 37.81
C LEU A 12 -8.79 11.84 37.83
N ALA A 13 -8.42 12.45 38.92
CA ALA A 13 -8.80 13.75 39.40
C ALA A 13 -8.35 14.92 38.50
N VAL A 14 -9.17 15.94 38.52
CA VAL A 14 -9.00 17.26 37.90
C VAL A 14 -7.87 18.04 38.55
N GLY A 15 -6.87 18.39 37.77
CA GLY A 15 -5.91 19.43 38.07
C GLY A 15 -5.86 20.41 36.90
N GLY A 16 -6.43 21.59 37.08
CA GLY A 16 -6.46 22.62 36.05
C GLY A 16 -5.09 23.22 35.79
N ALA A 17 -4.66 23.15 34.57
CA ALA A 17 -3.63 24.03 34.00
C ALA A 17 -4.14 24.56 32.67
N VAL A 18 -4.38 25.86 32.61
CA VAL A 18 -4.65 26.60 31.38
C VAL A 18 -3.38 26.55 30.54
N LEU A 19 -3.34 25.63 29.56
CA LEU A 19 -2.31 25.62 28.53
C LEU A 19 -2.83 26.43 27.36
N ALA A 20 -2.09 27.47 27.01
CA ALA A 20 -2.26 28.27 25.83
C ALA A 20 -2.34 27.35 24.61
N GLN A 21 -3.44 27.46 23.88
CA GLN A 21 -3.75 26.72 22.65
C GLN A 21 -2.80 27.21 21.55
N GLN A 22 -1.64 26.58 21.41
CA GLN A 22 -0.83 26.75 20.22
C GLN A 22 -1.57 26.07 19.06
N ALA A 23 -1.80 26.84 18.01
CA ALA A 23 -2.34 26.31 16.76
C ALA A 23 -1.49 25.10 16.29
N PRO A 24 -2.10 24.02 15.80
CA PRO A 24 -1.35 22.90 15.27
C PRO A 24 -0.42 23.40 14.16
N PRO A 25 0.82 22.88 14.08
CA PRO A 25 1.71 23.21 12.98
C PRO A 25 1.03 22.84 11.64
N PRO A 26 1.25 23.61 10.57
CA PRO A 26 0.71 23.26 9.26
C PRO A 26 1.15 21.84 8.90
N PRO A 27 0.29 21.08 8.22
CA PRO A 27 0.66 19.73 7.79
C PRO A 27 1.94 19.81 6.97
N PRO A 28 2.88 18.86 7.13
CA PRO A 28 4.08 18.84 6.32
C PRO A 28 3.64 18.85 4.86
N SER A 29 4.13 19.84 4.12
CA SER A 29 3.96 19.91 2.67
C SER A 29 4.34 18.52 2.14
N SER A 30 3.39 17.85 1.51
CA SER A 30 3.63 16.58 0.84
C SER A 30 4.61 16.82 -0.29
N SER A 31 5.88 16.99 0.07
CA SER A 31 6.97 16.83 -0.86
C SER A 31 6.89 15.37 -1.28
N VAL A 32 6.34 15.15 -2.47
CA VAL A 32 6.51 13.89 -3.19
C VAL A 32 8.02 13.71 -3.28
N VAL A 33 8.57 12.96 -2.31
CA VAL A 33 9.95 12.47 -2.41
C VAL A 33 9.91 11.54 -3.61
N GLN A 34 10.30 12.07 -4.76
CA GLN A 34 10.57 11.25 -5.93
C GLN A 34 11.67 10.28 -5.49
N PRO A 35 11.41 8.97 -5.43
CA PRO A 35 12.47 8.03 -5.13
C PRO A 35 13.53 8.19 -6.20
N ALA A 36 14.78 8.46 -5.78
CA ALA A 36 15.93 8.40 -6.66
C ALA A 36 15.89 7.02 -7.37
N PRO A 37 16.23 6.96 -8.68
CA PRO A 37 16.26 5.71 -9.40
C PRO A 37 17.13 4.72 -8.60
N PRO A 38 16.66 3.51 -8.32
CA PRO A 38 17.41 2.54 -7.52
C PRO A 38 18.74 2.27 -8.24
N ALA A 39 19.83 2.35 -7.48
CA ALA A 39 21.15 2.03 -7.99
C ALA A 39 21.15 0.56 -8.45
N GLY A 40 21.27 0.34 -9.77
CA GLY A 40 21.26 -1.01 -10.38
C GLY A 40 20.22 -1.25 -11.47
N LEU A 41 19.36 -0.28 -11.79
CA LEU A 41 18.52 -0.35 -12.99
C LEU A 41 19.39 -0.08 -14.23
N SER A 42 19.09 -0.75 -15.35
CA SER A 42 19.66 -0.34 -16.64
C SER A 42 19.22 1.08 -16.99
N ALA A 43 19.97 1.74 -17.87
CA ALA A 43 19.63 3.11 -18.29
C ALA A 43 18.22 3.19 -18.89
N GLU A 44 17.82 2.15 -19.62
CA GLU A 44 16.51 2.03 -20.26
C GLU A 44 15.38 1.94 -19.21
N LEU A 45 15.57 1.16 -18.16
CA LEU A 45 14.58 1.02 -17.08
C LEU A 45 14.50 2.25 -16.20
N ALA A 46 15.63 2.95 -16.00
CA ALA A 46 15.63 4.24 -15.30
C ALA A 46 14.86 5.31 -16.08
N GLU A 47 15.03 5.33 -17.41
CA GLU A 47 14.26 6.24 -18.29
C GLU A 47 12.77 5.83 -18.33
N ALA A 48 12.44 4.54 -18.40
CA ALA A 48 11.06 4.07 -18.31
C ALA A 48 10.38 4.53 -17.02
N ALA A 49 11.07 4.43 -15.88
CA ALA A 49 10.55 4.89 -14.60
C ALA A 49 10.30 6.41 -14.57
N LYS A 50 11.12 7.20 -15.27
CA LYS A 50 10.89 8.64 -15.45
C LYS A 50 9.67 8.90 -16.33
N LEU A 51 9.56 8.20 -17.46
CA LEU A 51 8.43 8.33 -18.38
C LEU A 51 7.09 7.99 -17.72
N ILE A 52 7.06 7.01 -16.81
CA ILE A 52 5.87 6.69 -16.00
C ILE A 52 5.46 7.90 -15.15
N ARG A 53 6.43 8.55 -14.45
CA ARG A 53 6.12 9.75 -13.66
C ARG A 53 5.56 10.89 -14.51
N ASP A 54 6.03 10.98 -15.75
CA ASP A 54 5.56 11.96 -16.74
C ASP A 54 4.26 11.52 -17.45
N LYS A 55 3.68 10.37 -17.06
CA LYS A 55 2.49 9.73 -17.67
C LYS A 55 2.62 9.40 -19.15
N ARG A 56 3.86 9.20 -19.61
CA ARG A 56 4.20 8.86 -21.00
C ARG A 56 4.31 7.33 -21.14
N TYR A 57 3.20 6.63 -20.88
CA TYR A 57 3.20 5.17 -20.73
C TYR A 57 3.62 4.42 -22.00
N ALA A 58 3.22 4.88 -23.18
CA ALA A 58 3.61 4.25 -24.44
C ALA A 58 5.14 4.24 -24.66
N GLU A 59 5.81 5.32 -24.30
CA GLU A 59 7.26 5.42 -24.42
C GLU A 59 7.96 4.61 -23.32
N ALA A 60 7.40 4.61 -22.09
CA ALA A 60 7.89 3.76 -21.02
C ALA A 60 7.81 2.28 -21.42
N ARG A 61 6.67 1.84 -22.00
CA ARG A 61 6.48 0.49 -22.50
C ARG A 61 7.53 0.12 -23.56
N SER A 62 7.80 1.00 -24.53
CA SER A 62 8.84 0.77 -25.54
C SER A 62 10.22 0.50 -24.91
N LYS A 63 10.59 1.24 -23.87
CA LYS A 63 11.85 1.03 -23.13
C LYS A 63 11.89 -0.31 -22.40
N VAL A 64 10.78 -0.67 -21.76
CA VAL A 64 10.64 -1.95 -21.06
C VAL A 64 10.73 -3.13 -22.05
N GLU A 65 10.01 -3.08 -23.16
CA GLU A 65 10.04 -4.13 -24.18
C GLU A 65 11.43 -4.27 -24.84
N GLN A 66 12.18 -3.19 -24.98
CA GLN A 66 13.58 -3.25 -25.43
C GLN A 66 14.44 -4.09 -24.49
N VAL A 67 14.28 -3.96 -23.17
CA VAL A 67 14.99 -4.79 -22.18
C VAL A 67 14.49 -6.23 -22.24
N LEU A 68 13.17 -6.44 -22.28
CA LEU A 68 12.57 -7.78 -22.31
C LEU A 68 12.90 -8.56 -23.59
N SER A 69 13.17 -7.87 -24.71
CA SER A 69 13.63 -8.54 -25.94
C SER A 69 15.01 -9.17 -25.80
N GLY A 70 15.87 -8.63 -24.94
CA GLY A 70 17.19 -9.19 -24.59
C GLY A 70 17.15 -10.19 -23.43
N ASP A 71 16.28 -9.94 -22.46
CA ASP A 71 16.09 -10.77 -21.28
C ASP A 71 14.61 -10.81 -20.88
N ALA A 72 13.87 -11.76 -21.44
CA ALA A 72 12.44 -11.92 -21.21
C ALA A 72 12.06 -12.21 -19.74
N LYS A 73 13.02 -12.67 -18.94
CA LYS A 73 12.83 -12.95 -17.51
C LYS A 73 13.34 -11.84 -16.60
N ASN A 74 13.80 -10.72 -17.13
CA ASN A 74 14.28 -9.62 -16.30
C ASN A 74 13.22 -9.18 -15.28
N PRO A 75 13.44 -9.39 -13.96
CA PRO A 75 12.40 -9.11 -12.98
C PRO A 75 12.05 -7.64 -12.87
N GLN A 76 13.04 -6.76 -13.05
CA GLN A 76 12.85 -5.32 -12.94
C GLN A 76 12.04 -4.78 -14.13
N ALA A 77 12.31 -5.27 -15.35
CA ALA A 77 11.57 -4.91 -16.55
C ALA A 77 10.12 -5.40 -16.47
N ARG A 78 9.90 -6.66 -16.05
CA ARG A 78 8.56 -7.22 -15.83
C ARG A 78 7.80 -6.44 -14.75
N PHE A 79 8.48 -6.06 -13.67
CA PHE A 79 7.87 -5.26 -12.61
C PHE A 79 7.42 -3.89 -13.12
N ILE A 80 8.28 -3.17 -13.87
CA ILE A 80 7.94 -1.87 -14.44
C ILE A 80 6.80 -2.01 -15.46
N ARG A 81 6.74 -3.11 -16.22
CA ARG A 81 5.58 -3.41 -17.07
C ARG A 81 4.29 -3.51 -16.27
N GLY A 82 4.28 -4.26 -15.18
CA GLY A 82 3.11 -4.36 -14.29
C GLY A 82 2.68 -3.00 -13.69
N VAL A 83 3.64 -2.11 -13.39
CA VAL A 83 3.33 -0.73 -12.97
C VAL A 83 2.65 0.06 -14.09
N ILE A 84 3.16 -0.03 -15.32
CA ILE A 84 2.55 0.63 -16.49
C ILE A 84 1.11 0.12 -16.68
N GLU A 85 0.90 -1.19 -16.68
CA GLU A 85 -0.41 -1.83 -16.83
C GLU A 85 -1.38 -1.36 -15.74
N THR A 86 -0.89 -1.23 -14.50
CA THR A 86 -1.68 -0.71 -13.36
C THR A 86 -2.10 0.75 -13.56
N ASP A 87 -1.19 1.59 -14.04
CA ASP A 87 -1.44 3.03 -14.23
C ASP A 87 -2.31 3.31 -15.46
N GLU A 88 -2.25 2.46 -16.47
CA GLU A 88 -3.16 2.48 -17.64
C GLU A 88 -4.55 1.94 -17.31
N GLY A 89 -4.73 1.31 -16.13
CA GLY A 89 -6.01 0.76 -15.69
C GLY A 89 -6.26 -0.67 -16.15
N ASP A 90 -5.26 -1.34 -16.72
CA ASP A 90 -5.34 -2.73 -17.17
C ASP A 90 -5.04 -3.67 -15.99
N SER A 91 -5.98 -3.70 -15.04
CA SER A 91 -5.82 -4.48 -13.80
C SER A 91 -5.61 -5.96 -14.04
N GLU A 92 -6.24 -6.54 -15.06
CA GLU A 92 -6.13 -7.98 -15.34
C GLU A 92 -4.71 -8.34 -15.78
N GLN A 93 -4.12 -7.59 -16.71
CA GLN A 93 -2.74 -7.81 -17.13
C GLN A 93 -1.74 -7.52 -16.02
N ALA A 94 -1.94 -6.45 -15.25
CA ALA A 94 -1.09 -6.13 -14.12
C ALA A 94 -1.08 -7.25 -13.07
N ILE A 95 -2.25 -7.80 -12.73
CA ILE A 95 -2.36 -8.96 -11.83
C ILE A 95 -1.57 -10.14 -12.40
N ALA A 96 -1.76 -10.50 -13.66
CA ALA A 96 -1.04 -11.62 -14.28
C ALA A 96 0.48 -11.39 -14.26
N THR A 97 0.91 -10.16 -14.55
CA THR A 97 2.34 -9.78 -14.54
C THR A 97 2.94 -9.91 -13.14
N PHE A 98 2.26 -9.39 -12.11
CA PHE A 98 2.77 -9.46 -10.73
C PHE A 98 2.68 -10.87 -10.14
N GLN A 99 1.63 -11.64 -10.43
CA GLN A 99 1.54 -13.05 -10.03
C GLN A 99 2.69 -13.87 -10.63
N GLY A 100 2.95 -13.73 -11.92
CA GLY A 100 4.11 -14.38 -12.53
C GLY A 100 5.45 -13.96 -11.92
N LEU A 101 5.55 -12.73 -11.37
CA LEU A 101 6.74 -12.30 -10.64
C LEU A 101 6.82 -12.94 -9.25
N THR A 102 5.72 -13.12 -8.52
CA THR A 102 5.72 -13.81 -7.22
C THR A 102 6.08 -15.30 -7.36
N GLU A 103 5.74 -15.91 -8.50
CA GLU A 103 6.08 -17.31 -8.80
C GLU A 103 7.56 -17.47 -9.18
N ASP A 104 8.06 -16.60 -10.07
CA ASP A 104 9.43 -16.70 -10.59
C ASP A 104 10.47 -16.14 -9.58
N TYR A 105 10.09 -15.20 -8.71
CA TYR A 105 10.96 -14.46 -7.78
C TYR A 105 10.31 -14.31 -6.40
N PRO A 106 10.10 -15.44 -5.67
CA PRO A 106 9.36 -15.44 -4.40
C PRO A 106 10.03 -14.65 -3.26
N GLU A 107 11.29 -14.23 -3.45
CA GLU A 107 12.02 -13.38 -2.49
C GLU A 107 11.70 -11.88 -2.63
N LEU A 108 10.94 -11.47 -3.64
CA LEU A 108 10.60 -10.08 -3.88
C LEU A 108 9.28 -9.72 -3.18
N PRO A 109 9.26 -8.81 -2.19
CA PRO A 109 8.02 -8.40 -1.52
C PRO A 109 7.22 -7.39 -2.34
N GLU A 110 7.86 -6.65 -3.27
CA GLU A 110 7.23 -5.57 -4.02
C GLU A 110 6.08 -6.03 -4.94
N PRO A 111 6.16 -7.17 -5.67
CA PRO A 111 5.05 -7.67 -6.46
C PRO A 111 3.80 -7.97 -5.61
N HIS A 112 3.97 -8.55 -4.44
CA HIS A 112 2.87 -8.79 -3.49
C HIS A 112 2.20 -7.48 -3.04
N ASN A 113 3.01 -6.46 -2.71
CA ASN A 113 2.47 -5.15 -2.34
C ASN A 113 1.66 -4.52 -3.49
N ASN A 114 2.11 -4.67 -4.74
CA ASN A 114 1.39 -4.12 -5.88
C ASN A 114 0.11 -4.90 -6.22
N LEU A 115 0.11 -6.23 -6.08
CA LEU A 115 -1.11 -7.04 -6.14
C LEU A 115 -2.13 -6.57 -5.10
N ALA A 116 -1.68 -6.33 -3.87
CA ALA A 116 -2.55 -5.81 -2.83
C ALA A 116 -3.14 -4.44 -3.17
N ALA A 117 -2.35 -3.56 -3.78
CA ALA A 117 -2.80 -2.25 -4.25
C ALA A 117 -3.93 -2.37 -5.27
N ILE A 118 -3.80 -3.30 -6.22
CA ILE A 118 -4.82 -3.56 -7.23
C ILE A 118 -6.08 -4.15 -6.57
N TRP A 119 -5.93 -5.16 -5.72
CA TRP A 119 -7.08 -5.76 -5.01
C TRP A 119 -7.82 -4.78 -4.12
N ALA A 120 -7.09 -3.89 -3.44
CA ALA A 120 -7.70 -2.85 -2.61
C ALA A 120 -8.51 -1.83 -3.45
N ARG A 121 -8.02 -1.47 -4.63
CA ARG A 121 -8.72 -0.60 -5.58
C ARG A 121 -10.02 -1.24 -6.07
N GLU A 122 -10.04 -2.55 -6.25
CA GLU A 122 -11.22 -3.33 -6.63
C GLU A 122 -12.16 -3.63 -5.46
N GLY A 123 -11.84 -3.16 -4.24
CA GLY A 123 -12.63 -3.44 -3.04
C GLY A 123 -12.45 -4.85 -2.48
N SER A 124 -11.53 -5.64 -3.05
CA SER A 124 -11.21 -7.00 -2.61
C SER A 124 -10.24 -6.99 -1.43
N TYR A 125 -10.64 -6.36 -0.32
CA TYR A 125 -9.75 -6.10 0.83
C TYR A 125 -9.17 -7.36 1.49
N ASP A 126 -9.88 -8.48 1.48
CA ASP A 126 -9.34 -9.74 2.00
C ASP A 126 -8.19 -10.27 1.16
N LYS A 127 -8.27 -10.17 -0.18
CA LYS A 127 -7.16 -10.52 -1.07
C LYS A 127 -5.98 -9.57 -0.85
N ALA A 128 -6.25 -8.27 -0.76
CA ALA A 128 -5.21 -7.27 -0.48
C ALA A 128 -4.47 -7.56 0.84
N ARG A 129 -5.21 -7.93 1.91
CA ARG A 129 -4.63 -8.31 3.19
C ARG A 129 -3.69 -9.51 3.07
N ILE A 130 -4.09 -10.55 2.35
CA ILE A 130 -3.29 -11.77 2.14
C ILE A 130 -1.98 -11.42 1.45
N GLU A 131 -2.02 -10.64 0.39
CA GLU A 131 -0.83 -10.24 -0.37
C GLU A 131 0.11 -9.35 0.47
N LEU A 132 -0.42 -8.42 1.27
CA LEU A 132 0.40 -7.60 2.17
C LEU A 132 1.06 -8.42 3.27
N GLN A 133 0.37 -9.42 3.81
CA GLN A 133 0.95 -10.35 4.76
C GLN A 133 2.07 -11.18 4.13
N ALA A 134 1.93 -11.60 2.87
CA ALA A 134 2.99 -12.27 2.12
C ALA A 134 4.21 -11.34 1.91
N ALA A 135 3.99 -10.08 1.50
CA ALA A 135 5.07 -9.10 1.39
C ALA A 135 5.83 -8.91 2.71
N LEU A 136 5.10 -8.82 3.85
CA LEU A 136 5.69 -8.65 5.18
C LEU A 136 6.35 -9.93 5.71
N ALA A 137 5.92 -11.11 5.29
CA ALA A 137 6.61 -12.36 5.61
C ALA A 137 7.99 -12.43 4.94
N ILE A 138 8.13 -11.86 3.74
CA ILE A 138 9.41 -11.76 3.01
C ILE A 138 10.28 -10.64 3.60
N ASN A 139 9.71 -9.46 3.82
CA ASN A 139 10.40 -8.30 4.37
C ASN A 139 9.58 -7.68 5.53
N PRO A 140 9.84 -8.07 6.78
CA PRO A 140 9.12 -7.57 7.95
C PRO A 140 9.25 -6.07 8.19
N ASP A 141 10.28 -5.41 7.65
CA ASP A 141 10.52 -3.97 7.80
C ASP A 141 10.00 -3.15 6.61
N TYR A 142 9.12 -3.73 5.79
CA TYR A 142 8.59 -3.07 4.59
C TYR A 142 7.52 -2.04 4.96
N ALA A 143 7.95 -0.81 5.26
CA ALA A 143 7.11 0.27 5.78
C ALA A 143 5.85 0.53 4.94
N ILE A 144 5.97 0.51 3.59
CA ILE A 144 4.83 0.74 2.70
C ILE A 144 3.79 -0.38 2.80
N ALA A 145 4.24 -1.63 2.94
CA ALA A 145 3.30 -2.74 3.13
C ALA A 145 2.60 -2.67 4.48
N HIS A 146 3.26 -2.17 5.54
CA HIS A 146 2.61 -1.90 6.83
C HIS A 146 1.57 -0.78 6.72
N GLU A 147 1.89 0.33 6.04
CA GLU A 147 0.94 1.42 5.79
C GLU A 147 -0.29 0.92 5.02
N ASN A 148 -0.07 0.24 3.91
CA ASN A 148 -1.14 -0.33 3.09
C ASN A 148 -1.99 -1.35 3.86
N LEU A 149 -1.36 -2.16 4.73
CA LEU A 149 -2.08 -3.14 5.56
C LEU A 149 -2.94 -2.43 6.62
N GLY A 150 -2.46 -1.32 7.18
CA GLY A 150 -3.24 -0.46 8.07
C GLY A 150 -4.49 0.07 7.37
N ASP A 151 -4.35 0.57 6.15
CA ASP A 151 -5.48 1.08 5.35
C ASP A 151 -6.48 -0.02 5.02
N VAL A 152 -6.00 -1.21 4.65
CA VAL A 152 -6.86 -2.38 4.38
C VAL A 152 -7.63 -2.80 5.64
N TYR A 153 -6.98 -2.84 6.80
CA TYR A 153 -7.68 -3.15 8.06
C TYR A 153 -8.73 -2.11 8.41
N ALA A 154 -8.46 -0.83 8.18
CA ALA A 154 -9.46 0.22 8.40
C ALA A 154 -10.67 0.06 7.47
N ARG A 155 -10.48 -0.31 6.20
CA ARG A 155 -11.57 -0.63 5.26
C ARG A 155 -12.39 -1.84 5.71
N LEU A 156 -11.73 -2.91 6.13
CA LEU A 156 -12.40 -4.10 6.68
C LEU A 156 -13.17 -3.77 7.96
N ALA A 157 -12.58 -2.99 8.87
CA ALA A 157 -13.26 -2.53 10.08
C ALA A 157 -14.50 -1.68 9.75
N ALA A 158 -14.43 -0.79 8.76
CA ALA A 158 -15.59 -0.02 8.31
C ALA A 158 -16.73 -0.93 7.84
N ALA A 159 -16.41 -1.95 7.02
CA ALA A 159 -17.40 -2.91 6.53
C ALA A 159 -18.09 -3.68 7.67
N GLU A 160 -17.33 -4.11 8.70
CA GLU A 160 -17.90 -4.80 9.86
C GLU A 160 -18.75 -3.87 10.73
N TYR A 161 -18.33 -2.61 10.92
CA TYR A 161 -19.17 -1.64 11.64
C TYR A 161 -20.44 -1.28 10.87
N GLU A 162 -20.40 -1.24 9.55
CA GLU A 162 -21.60 -1.05 8.71
C GLU A 162 -22.59 -2.20 8.90
N ARG A 163 -22.09 -3.45 8.93
CA ARG A 163 -22.92 -4.63 9.22
C ARG A 163 -23.53 -4.56 10.62
N ALA A 164 -22.73 -4.22 11.64
CA ALA A 164 -23.23 -4.09 13.00
C ALA A 164 -24.33 -3.03 13.12
N VAL A 165 -24.18 -1.87 12.47
CA VAL A 165 -25.17 -0.81 12.44
C VAL A 165 -26.42 -1.22 11.67
N ALA A 166 -26.30 -2.05 10.63
CA ALA A 166 -27.42 -2.56 9.85
C ALA A 166 -28.27 -3.55 10.68
N GLU A 167 -27.59 -4.45 11.43
CA GLU A 167 -28.24 -5.44 12.29
C GLU A 167 -28.88 -4.79 13.53
N GLU A 168 -28.20 -3.85 14.16
CA GLU A 168 -28.67 -3.13 15.35
C GLU A 168 -28.60 -1.61 15.12
N LYS A 169 -29.69 -1.04 14.56
CA LYS A 169 -29.78 0.39 14.23
C LYS A 169 -29.58 1.34 15.42
N GLY A 170 -29.80 0.86 16.63
CA GLY A 170 -29.61 1.59 17.89
C GLY A 170 -28.20 1.54 18.46
N ASP A 171 -27.28 0.79 17.89
CA ASP A 171 -25.89 0.65 18.40
C ASP A 171 -25.10 1.94 18.17
N LYS A 172 -25.15 2.85 19.16
CA LYS A 172 -24.41 4.12 19.15
C LYS A 172 -22.88 3.89 19.15
N SER A 173 -22.40 2.76 19.72
CA SER A 173 -20.97 2.44 19.74
C SER A 173 -20.47 2.10 18.34
N ALA A 174 -21.17 1.21 17.61
CA ALA A 174 -20.83 0.87 16.22
C ALA A 174 -20.91 2.10 15.32
N GLN A 175 -21.95 2.93 15.47
CA GLN A 175 -22.10 4.18 14.70
C GLN A 175 -20.92 5.14 14.93
N ALA A 176 -20.50 5.33 16.20
CA ALA A 176 -19.38 6.21 16.53
C ALA A 176 -18.06 5.68 15.95
N LYS A 177 -17.82 4.38 16.03
CA LYS A 177 -16.61 3.75 15.47
C LYS A 177 -16.59 3.85 13.94
N LEU A 178 -17.72 3.58 13.28
CA LEU A 178 -17.85 3.73 11.83
C LEU A 178 -17.53 5.17 11.38
N LYS A 179 -18.03 6.16 12.12
CA LYS A 179 -17.73 7.56 11.84
C LYS A 179 -16.24 7.85 11.93
N LEU A 180 -15.56 7.40 12.99
CA LEU A 180 -14.12 7.61 13.16
C LEU A 180 -13.28 6.96 12.06
N VAL A 181 -13.63 5.73 11.66
CA VAL A 181 -12.92 5.05 10.57
C VAL A 181 -13.15 5.76 9.24
N ARG A 182 -14.36 6.27 8.97
CA ARG A 182 -14.63 7.05 7.76
C ARG A 182 -13.87 8.38 7.76
N GLU A 183 -13.75 9.04 8.91
CA GLU A 183 -12.97 10.28 9.05
C GLU A 183 -11.48 10.06 8.75
N LEU A 184 -10.92 8.89 9.05
CA LEU A 184 -9.54 8.55 8.71
C LEU A 184 -9.26 8.70 7.21
N PHE A 185 -10.21 8.34 6.36
CA PHE A 185 -10.08 8.47 4.90
C PHE A 185 -10.57 9.82 4.35
N ALA A 186 -11.33 10.59 5.13
CA ALA A 186 -11.79 11.91 4.71
C ALA A 186 -10.72 13.00 4.83
N VAL A 187 -9.74 12.81 5.71
CA VAL A 187 -8.61 13.75 5.92
C VAL A 187 -7.49 13.54 4.91
N ALA A 188 -7.33 12.33 4.39
CA ALA A 188 -6.47 12.09 3.23
C ALA A 188 -7.25 12.49 1.96
N PRO A 189 -6.66 13.22 1.00
CA PRO A 189 -7.29 13.38 -0.30
C PRO A 189 -7.61 11.98 -0.82
N SER A 190 -8.90 11.68 -0.90
CA SER A 190 -9.43 10.41 -1.35
C SER A 190 -8.91 10.14 -2.73
N GLU A 191 -8.12 9.16 -2.95
CA GLU A 191 -7.68 8.61 -4.23
C GLU A 191 -6.17 8.39 -4.35
N THR A 192 -5.45 8.17 -3.26
CA THR A 192 -4.20 7.45 -3.45
C THR A 192 -4.47 5.97 -3.18
N PRO A 193 -4.70 5.18 -4.24
CA PRO A 193 -4.51 3.74 -4.12
C PRO A 193 -3.11 3.49 -3.56
N PRO A 194 -2.87 2.38 -2.86
CA PRO A 194 -1.54 2.04 -2.36
C PRO A 194 -0.51 2.32 -3.44
N LYS A 195 0.51 3.12 -3.10
CA LYS A 195 1.46 3.60 -4.10
C LYS A 195 2.21 2.44 -4.72
N PRO A 196 2.26 2.30 -6.05
CA PRO A 196 3.13 1.33 -6.69
C PRO A 196 4.58 1.64 -6.30
N VAL A 197 5.30 0.64 -5.82
CA VAL A 197 6.70 0.78 -5.43
C VAL A 197 7.56 0.21 -6.52
N LEU A 198 8.54 0.99 -6.98
CA LEU A 198 9.54 0.48 -7.92
C LEU A 198 10.46 -0.53 -7.20
N PRO A 199 10.95 -1.57 -7.89
CA PRO A 199 11.76 -2.61 -7.28
C PRO A 199 13.06 -2.02 -6.72
N ARG A 200 13.46 -2.46 -5.52
CA ARG A 200 14.80 -2.21 -5.00
C ARG A 200 15.82 -3.00 -5.80
N PRO A 201 17.03 -2.47 -6.01
CA PRO A 201 18.12 -3.28 -6.54
C PRO A 201 18.38 -4.44 -5.59
N ALA A 202 18.61 -5.63 -6.15
CA ALA A 202 18.98 -6.80 -5.38
C ALA A 202 20.13 -6.47 -4.44
N ALA A 203 19.94 -6.72 -3.15
CA ALA A 203 21.01 -6.53 -2.16
C ALA A 203 22.20 -7.39 -2.57
N LYS A 204 23.39 -6.78 -2.66
CA LYS A 204 24.62 -7.53 -2.93
C LYS A 204 24.75 -8.64 -1.89
N PRO A 205 25.05 -9.89 -2.29
CA PRO A 205 25.22 -10.98 -1.34
C PRO A 205 26.30 -10.60 -0.32
N LYS A 206 25.98 -10.73 0.97
CA LYS A 206 26.94 -10.50 2.04
C LYS A 206 28.12 -11.44 1.83
N PRO A 207 29.38 -10.97 1.95
CA PRO A 207 30.52 -11.85 1.85
C PRO A 207 30.41 -12.92 2.93
N LYS A 208 30.50 -14.19 2.50
CA LYS A 208 30.59 -15.33 3.45
C LYS A 208 31.85 -15.14 4.30
N LYS A 209 31.67 -15.09 5.63
CA LYS A 209 32.76 -15.18 6.59
C LYS A 209 33.24 -16.62 6.69
#